data_cd76524b1a17d1702ba8d7c814b2cf93
#
_entry.id   cd76524b1a17d1702ba8d7c814b2cf93
#
_cell.length_a   1.000
_cell.length_b   1.000
_cell.length_c   1.000
_cell.angle_alpha   90.00
_cell.angle_beta   90.00
_cell.angle_gamma   90.00
#
_symmetry.space_group_name_H-M   'P 1'
#
loop_
_entity.id
_entity.type
_entity.pdbx_description
1 polymer ?
#
loop_
_entity_poly.entity_id
_entity_poly.type
_entity_poly.pdbx_seq_one_letter_code
_entity_poly.pdbx_strand_id
1 'polypeptide(L)'
;MIRNNNIDYNQVIGIKEAEKILEILKRHYPGIFDGLKIKYGDYYCYDDDRHIVYIQWDVDLTEEDMIRENAVIDIMNKKYGLNLGYSKREKSVHAFLHELGHAADLSYKKAFGQYDEYIESEENDKIVFESKKHAYFNMRYELDEIYDEIIELNPIGNEIKIAELKEKREMLETEMEEVAKELDIEYREIITEKAADKFSADLLKGLCRGLI
;
A
#
# COMPACT_ATOMS: atom_id res chain seq x y z
N MET A 1 5.35 -23.96 -9.55
CA MET A 1 6.40 -22.95 -9.31
C MET A 1 6.66 -22.20 -10.61
N ILE A 2 6.43 -20.90 -10.62
CA ILE A 2 6.71 -20.02 -11.77
C ILE A 2 8.21 -19.76 -11.74
N ARG A 3 8.92 -20.10 -12.82
CA ARG A 3 10.35 -19.74 -12.97
C ARG A 3 10.45 -18.79 -14.15
N ASN A 4 10.95 -17.60 -13.89
CA ASN A 4 11.31 -16.64 -14.93
C ASN A 4 12.84 -16.51 -14.94
N ASN A 5 13.49 -16.98 -16.00
CA ASN A 5 14.95 -17.02 -16.09
C ASN A 5 15.59 -15.66 -16.46
N ASN A 6 14.79 -14.65 -16.79
CA ASN A 6 15.24 -13.31 -17.15
C ASN A 6 14.39 -12.26 -16.42
N ILE A 7 14.55 -12.16 -15.11
CA ILE A 7 13.89 -11.13 -14.30
C ILE A 7 14.68 -9.83 -14.45
N ASP A 8 14.04 -8.78 -14.96
CA ASP A 8 14.57 -7.42 -14.89
C ASP A 8 14.04 -6.73 -13.64
N TYR A 9 14.88 -6.56 -12.65
CA TYR A 9 14.53 -5.95 -11.36
C TYR A 9 14.22 -4.45 -11.45
N ASN A 10 14.53 -3.80 -12.57
CA ASN A 10 14.25 -2.38 -12.80
C ASN A 10 12.90 -2.15 -13.48
N GLN A 11 12.17 -3.20 -13.82
CA GLN A 11 10.87 -3.09 -14.48
C GLN A 11 9.74 -3.55 -13.56
N VAL A 12 8.62 -2.83 -13.59
CA VAL A 12 7.38 -3.25 -12.96
C VAL A 12 6.76 -4.44 -13.71
N ILE A 13 5.83 -5.15 -13.06
CA ILE A 13 5.06 -6.20 -13.71
C ILE A 13 4.19 -5.64 -14.84
N GLY A 14 4.31 -6.21 -16.03
CA GLY A 14 3.48 -5.82 -17.18
C GLY A 14 2.18 -6.64 -17.26
N ILE A 15 1.17 -6.10 -17.99
CA ILE A 15 -0.17 -6.71 -18.08
C ILE A 15 -0.15 -8.17 -18.58
N LYS A 16 0.68 -8.48 -19.59
CA LYS A 16 0.79 -9.85 -20.13
C LYS A 16 1.34 -10.85 -19.12
N GLU A 17 2.19 -10.38 -18.23
CA GLU A 17 2.76 -11.20 -17.17
C GLU A 17 1.76 -11.38 -16.02
N ALA A 18 1.09 -10.30 -15.62
CA ALA A 18 0.01 -10.33 -14.64
C ALA A 18 -1.12 -11.28 -15.09
N GLU A 19 -1.51 -11.24 -16.36
CA GLU A 19 -2.50 -12.18 -16.94
C GLU A 19 -2.03 -13.64 -16.86
N LYS A 20 -0.74 -13.92 -17.12
CA LYS A 20 -0.19 -15.28 -16.97
C LYS A 20 -0.23 -15.77 -15.53
N ILE A 21 0.07 -14.88 -14.58
CA ILE A 21 -0.02 -15.20 -13.15
C ILE A 21 -1.48 -15.51 -12.80
N LEU A 22 -2.41 -14.67 -13.21
CA LEU A 22 -3.84 -14.87 -12.98
C LEU A 22 -4.34 -16.22 -13.55
N GLU A 23 -3.93 -16.57 -14.77
CA GLU A 23 -4.30 -17.88 -15.37
C GLU A 23 -3.76 -19.07 -14.57
N ILE A 24 -2.59 -18.94 -13.96
CA ILE A 24 -2.05 -19.98 -13.07
C ILE A 24 -2.88 -20.05 -11.78
N LEU A 25 -3.22 -18.89 -11.20
CA LEU A 25 -4.04 -18.83 -10.00
C LEU A 25 -5.45 -19.37 -10.20
N LYS A 26 -6.09 -19.12 -11.34
CA LYS A 26 -7.39 -19.71 -11.70
C LYS A 26 -7.37 -21.24 -11.68
N ARG A 27 -6.26 -21.86 -12.05
CA ARG A 27 -6.11 -23.32 -11.98
C ARG A 27 -5.93 -23.85 -10.55
N HIS A 28 -5.33 -23.05 -9.66
CA HIS A 28 -5.11 -23.43 -8.27
C HIS A 28 -6.30 -23.09 -7.37
N TYR A 29 -7.05 -22.07 -7.73
CA TYR A 29 -8.21 -21.55 -7.00
C TYR A 29 -9.43 -21.46 -7.93
N PRO A 30 -10.00 -22.61 -8.36
CA PRO A 30 -11.13 -22.63 -9.29
C PRO A 30 -12.32 -21.84 -8.75
N GLY A 31 -12.92 -21.00 -9.60
CA GLY A 31 -14.08 -20.19 -9.26
C GLY A 31 -13.79 -18.86 -8.56
N ILE A 32 -12.65 -18.73 -7.87
CA ILE A 32 -12.32 -17.53 -7.08
C ILE A 32 -12.07 -16.30 -7.97
N PHE A 33 -11.40 -16.49 -9.09
CA PHE A 33 -11.01 -15.41 -10.01
C PHE A 33 -11.82 -15.41 -11.32
N ASP A 34 -13.00 -16.04 -11.32
CA ASP A 34 -13.83 -16.11 -12.52
C ASP A 34 -14.32 -14.72 -12.92
N GLY A 35 -14.13 -14.36 -14.19
CA GLY A 35 -14.50 -13.03 -14.68
C GLY A 35 -13.55 -11.89 -14.34
N LEU A 36 -12.56 -12.11 -13.45
CA LEU A 36 -11.58 -11.08 -13.09
C LEU A 36 -10.76 -10.66 -14.31
N LYS A 37 -10.61 -9.35 -14.48
CA LYS A 37 -9.84 -8.70 -15.55
C LYS A 37 -8.68 -7.93 -14.98
N ILE A 38 -7.63 -7.76 -15.79
CA ILE A 38 -6.49 -6.89 -15.44
C ILE A 38 -6.46 -5.74 -16.44
N LYS A 39 -6.23 -4.53 -15.94
CA LYS A 39 -6.07 -3.31 -16.75
C LYS A 39 -4.95 -2.43 -16.20
N TYR A 40 -4.49 -1.50 -17.01
CA TYR A 40 -3.65 -0.41 -16.51
C TYR A 40 -4.50 0.66 -15.81
N GLY A 41 -3.93 1.24 -14.75
CA GLY A 41 -4.48 2.36 -13.98
C GLY A 41 -3.36 3.24 -13.43
N ASP A 42 -3.74 4.29 -12.72
CA ASP A 42 -2.79 5.24 -12.13
C ASP A 42 -2.10 4.66 -10.89
N TYR A 43 -2.70 3.67 -10.26
CA TYR A 43 -2.19 2.96 -9.08
C TYR A 43 -2.67 1.51 -9.05
N TYR A 44 -2.07 0.68 -8.20
CA TYR A 44 -2.54 -0.67 -7.94
C TYR A 44 -3.82 -0.60 -7.13
N CYS A 45 -4.91 -1.21 -7.61
CA CYS A 45 -6.14 -1.38 -6.84
C CYS A 45 -7.02 -2.47 -7.41
N TYR A 46 -7.86 -3.05 -6.58
CA TYR A 46 -8.96 -3.91 -6.97
C TYR A 46 -10.28 -3.12 -6.95
N ASP A 47 -11.00 -3.14 -8.05
CA ASP A 47 -12.35 -2.56 -8.23
C ASP A 47 -13.36 -3.70 -8.12
N ASP A 48 -14.06 -3.79 -6.99
CA ASP A 48 -15.02 -4.87 -6.70
C ASP A 48 -16.27 -4.76 -7.58
N ASP A 49 -16.74 -3.54 -7.85
CA ASP A 49 -17.93 -3.30 -8.67
C ASP A 49 -17.76 -3.78 -10.11
N ARG A 50 -16.56 -3.62 -10.65
CA ARG A 50 -16.22 -3.98 -12.02
C ARG A 50 -15.50 -5.32 -12.14
N HIS A 51 -15.06 -5.85 -11.01
CA HIS A 51 -14.21 -7.03 -10.91
C HIS A 51 -12.93 -6.90 -11.75
N ILE A 52 -12.18 -5.82 -11.48
CA ILE A 52 -10.96 -5.47 -12.21
C ILE A 52 -9.83 -5.24 -11.22
N VAL A 53 -8.67 -5.83 -11.45
CA VAL A 53 -7.41 -5.42 -10.83
C VAL A 53 -6.71 -4.44 -11.77
N TYR A 54 -6.43 -3.26 -11.27
CA TYR A 54 -5.59 -2.27 -11.95
C TYR A 54 -4.14 -2.47 -11.55
N ILE A 55 -3.25 -2.39 -12.53
CA ILE A 55 -1.80 -2.36 -12.33
C ILE A 55 -1.26 -1.03 -12.81
N GLN A 56 -0.32 -0.48 -12.04
CA GLN A 56 0.27 0.81 -12.34
C GLN A 56 1.23 0.72 -13.53
N TRP A 57 1.27 1.78 -14.35
CA TRP A 57 2.34 1.99 -15.32
C TRP A 57 3.69 2.14 -14.61
N ASP A 58 4.77 1.84 -15.32
CA ASP A 58 6.12 2.14 -14.83
C ASP A 58 6.31 3.66 -14.79
N VAL A 59 6.21 4.24 -13.61
CA VAL A 59 6.41 5.66 -13.34
C VAL A 59 7.61 5.85 -12.43
N ASP A 60 8.27 6.99 -12.56
CA ASP A 60 9.29 7.38 -11.62
C ASP A 60 8.62 7.90 -10.34
N LEU A 61 8.91 7.24 -9.23
CA LEU A 61 8.41 7.60 -7.92
C LEU A 61 9.22 8.78 -7.35
N THR A 62 8.56 9.62 -6.56
CA THR A 62 9.25 10.60 -5.74
C THR A 62 10.07 9.92 -4.64
N GLU A 63 11.00 10.63 -4.03
CA GLU A 63 11.77 10.09 -2.89
C GLU A 63 10.85 9.71 -1.72
N GLU A 64 9.83 10.52 -1.45
CA GLU A 64 8.82 10.25 -0.41
C GLU A 64 8.03 8.97 -0.71
N ASP A 65 7.57 8.78 -1.95
CA ASP A 65 6.88 7.56 -2.36
C ASP A 65 7.78 6.33 -2.21
N MET A 66 9.07 6.45 -2.56
CA MET A 66 10.03 5.35 -2.41
C MET A 66 10.22 4.96 -0.94
N ILE A 67 10.34 5.93 -0.03
CA ILE A 67 10.48 5.70 1.41
C ILE A 67 9.24 4.96 1.93
N ARG A 68 8.05 5.42 1.55
CA ARG A 68 6.77 4.82 1.97
C ARG A 68 6.62 3.40 1.46
N GLU A 69 6.90 3.15 0.20
CA GLU A 69 6.85 1.79 -0.36
C GLU A 69 7.88 0.85 0.29
N ASN A 70 9.09 1.34 0.61
CA ASN A 70 10.09 0.54 1.32
C ASN A 70 9.59 0.16 2.72
N ALA A 71 8.94 1.08 3.45
CA ALA A 71 8.35 0.80 4.75
C ALA A 71 7.30 -0.32 4.69
N VAL A 72 6.46 -0.35 3.65
CA VAL A 72 5.50 -1.44 3.40
C VAL A 72 6.22 -2.77 3.24
N ILE A 73 7.28 -2.81 2.43
CA ILE A 73 8.10 -4.04 2.23
C ILE A 73 8.71 -4.52 3.55
N ASP A 74 9.21 -3.62 4.40
CA ASP A 74 9.77 -3.96 5.71
C ASP A 74 8.70 -4.55 6.64
N ILE A 75 7.50 -3.96 6.67
CA ILE A 75 6.37 -4.50 7.42
C ILE A 75 6.04 -5.92 6.94
N MET A 76 5.94 -6.13 5.64
CA MET A 76 5.64 -7.43 5.04
C MET A 76 6.71 -8.48 5.35
N ASN A 77 7.99 -8.11 5.22
CA ASN A 77 9.11 -8.96 5.56
C ASN A 77 9.07 -9.38 7.03
N LYS A 78 8.85 -8.41 7.93
CA LYS A 78 8.78 -8.65 9.38
C LYS A 78 7.56 -9.49 9.78
N LYS A 79 6.37 -9.12 9.29
CA LYS A 79 5.09 -9.73 9.68
C LYS A 79 4.93 -11.14 9.14
N TYR A 80 5.34 -11.35 7.89
CA TYR A 80 5.10 -12.62 7.20
C TYR A 80 6.38 -13.43 6.93
N GLY A 81 7.56 -12.97 7.38
CA GLY A 81 8.82 -13.70 7.18
C GLY A 81 9.18 -13.86 5.70
N LEU A 82 8.95 -12.81 4.91
CA LEU A 82 9.39 -12.70 3.53
C LEU A 82 10.83 -12.20 3.47
N ASN A 83 11.41 -12.18 2.28
CA ASN A 83 12.73 -11.61 2.01
C ASN A 83 12.65 -10.82 0.69
N LEU A 84 11.73 -9.84 0.66
CA LEU A 84 11.59 -8.92 -0.46
C LEU A 84 12.65 -7.84 -0.38
N GLY A 85 13.23 -7.48 -1.51
CA GLY A 85 14.06 -6.29 -1.65
C GLY A 85 13.23 -5.08 -2.08
N TYR A 86 13.92 -3.96 -2.38
CA TYR A 86 13.29 -2.69 -2.73
C TYR A 86 13.28 -2.41 -4.24
N SER A 87 13.50 -3.42 -5.07
CA SER A 87 13.45 -3.25 -6.52
C SER A 87 12.04 -2.91 -7.01
N LYS A 88 11.93 -2.16 -8.12
CA LYS A 88 10.64 -1.90 -8.78
C LYS A 88 9.88 -3.19 -9.04
N ARG A 89 10.60 -4.25 -9.39
CA ARG A 89 10.03 -5.56 -9.66
C ARG A 89 9.36 -6.18 -8.44
N GLU A 90 10.07 -6.27 -7.33
CA GLU A 90 9.55 -6.91 -6.12
C GLU A 90 8.36 -6.16 -5.55
N LYS A 91 8.42 -4.83 -5.52
CA LYS A 91 7.32 -3.97 -5.09
C LYS A 91 6.08 -4.15 -5.97
N SER A 92 6.24 -4.11 -7.30
CA SER A 92 5.12 -4.24 -8.23
C SER A 92 4.48 -5.63 -8.22
N VAL A 93 5.28 -6.68 -8.07
CA VAL A 93 4.76 -8.05 -7.90
C VAL A 93 4.00 -8.16 -6.59
N HIS A 94 4.54 -7.64 -5.48
CA HIS A 94 3.86 -7.65 -4.20
C HIS A 94 2.53 -6.90 -4.28
N ALA A 95 2.52 -5.65 -4.80
CA ALA A 95 1.31 -4.85 -4.95
C ALA A 95 0.25 -5.57 -5.81
N PHE A 96 0.64 -6.14 -6.94
CA PHE A 96 -0.29 -6.91 -7.78
C PHE A 96 -0.88 -8.12 -7.05
N LEU A 97 -0.07 -8.89 -6.33
CA LEU A 97 -0.55 -10.05 -5.58
C LEU A 97 -1.43 -9.65 -4.38
N HIS A 98 -1.19 -8.49 -3.80
CA HIS A 98 -2.04 -7.89 -2.78
C HIS A 98 -3.44 -7.59 -3.33
N GLU A 99 -3.54 -6.93 -4.49
CA GLU A 99 -4.83 -6.65 -5.13
C GLU A 99 -5.58 -7.94 -5.55
N LEU A 100 -4.85 -8.97 -5.95
CA LEU A 100 -5.45 -10.29 -6.15
C LEU A 100 -5.95 -10.90 -4.83
N GLY A 101 -5.34 -10.55 -3.72
CA GLY A 101 -5.78 -10.95 -2.38
C GLY A 101 -7.15 -10.38 -2.04
N HIS A 102 -7.39 -9.09 -2.31
CA HIS A 102 -8.72 -8.48 -2.18
C HIS A 102 -9.76 -9.19 -3.05
N ALA A 103 -9.44 -9.42 -4.32
CA ALA A 103 -10.35 -10.13 -5.22
C ALA A 103 -10.68 -11.55 -4.73
N ALA A 104 -9.68 -12.28 -4.20
CA ALA A 104 -9.86 -13.63 -3.68
C ALA A 104 -10.72 -13.62 -2.41
N ASP A 105 -10.42 -12.73 -1.46
CA ASP A 105 -11.11 -12.69 -0.17
C ASP A 105 -12.58 -12.30 -0.34
N LEU A 106 -12.86 -11.24 -1.12
CA LEU A 106 -14.23 -10.81 -1.39
C LEU A 106 -15.03 -11.87 -2.17
N SER A 107 -14.41 -12.53 -3.16
CA SER A 107 -15.06 -13.64 -3.88
C SER A 107 -15.40 -14.79 -2.95
N TYR A 108 -14.50 -15.13 -2.02
CA TYR A 108 -14.75 -16.16 -1.01
C TYR A 108 -15.88 -15.75 -0.08
N LYS A 109 -15.88 -14.53 0.45
CA LYS A 109 -16.93 -14.03 1.35
C LYS A 109 -18.30 -14.00 0.68
N LYS A 110 -18.38 -13.59 -0.58
CA LYS A 110 -19.62 -13.66 -1.40
C LYS A 110 -20.10 -15.10 -1.55
N ALA A 111 -19.23 -16.04 -1.88
CA ALA A 111 -19.57 -17.44 -2.08
C ALA A 111 -20.13 -18.13 -0.82
N PHE A 112 -19.69 -17.71 0.38
CA PHE A 112 -20.14 -18.27 1.66
C PHE A 112 -21.21 -17.42 2.37
N GLY A 113 -21.75 -16.38 1.73
CA GLY A 113 -22.80 -15.53 2.31
C GLY A 113 -22.34 -14.69 3.51
N GLN A 114 -21.05 -14.39 3.59
CA GLN A 114 -20.41 -13.62 4.66
C GLN A 114 -20.06 -12.19 4.23
N TYR A 115 -20.49 -11.78 3.05
CA TYR A 115 -20.06 -10.52 2.45
C TYR A 115 -20.53 -9.30 3.25
N ASP A 116 -21.81 -9.25 3.65
CA ASP A 116 -22.36 -8.08 4.33
C ASP A 116 -21.72 -7.87 5.71
N GLU A 117 -21.58 -8.96 6.51
CA GLU A 117 -20.89 -8.89 7.82
C GLU A 117 -19.42 -8.49 7.67
N TYR A 118 -18.78 -8.91 6.60
CA TYR A 118 -17.38 -8.59 6.31
C TYR A 118 -17.20 -7.11 5.95
N ILE A 119 -18.08 -6.55 5.12
CA ILE A 119 -18.05 -5.13 4.78
C ILE A 119 -18.37 -4.25 6.00
N GLU A 120 -19.34 -4.64 6.84
CA GLU A 120 -19.62 -3.93 8.09
C GLU A 120 -18.40 -3.91 9.02
N SER A 121 -17.66 -5.02 9.11
CA SER A 121 -16.42 -5.07 9.89
C SER A 121 -15.34 -4.17 9.32
N GLU A 122 -15.16 -4.15 8.00
CA GLU A 122 -14.22 -3.25 7.32
C GLU A 122 -14.56 -1.78 7.55
N GLU A 123 -15.83 -1.41 7.46
CA GLU A 123 -16.29 -0.04 7.70
C GLU A 123 -15.98 0.41 9.13
N ASN A 124 -16.16 -0.46 10.13
CA ASN A 124 -15.81 -0.18 11.52
C ASN A 124 -14.31 0.02 11.71
N ASP A 125 -13.47 -0.82 11.10
CA ASP A 125 -12.01 -0.67 11.13
C ASP A 125 -11.58 0.64 10.47
N LYS A 126 -12.20 1.00 9.33
CA LYS A 126 -11.94 2.25 8.61
C LYS A 126 -12.31 3.50 9.41
N ILE A 127 -13.38 3.48 10.20
CA ILE A 127 -13.76 4.63 11.05
C ILE A 127 -12.63 4.97 12.02
N VAL A 128 -12.05 3.98 12.67
CA VAL A 128 -10.94 4.18 13.61
C VAL A 128 -9.72 4.74 12.88
N PHE A 129 -9.36 4.14 11.75
CA PHE A 129 -8.24 4.57 10.93
C PHE A 129 -8.42 6.01 10.42
N GLU A 130 -9.58 6.37 9.85
CA GLU A 130 -9.85 7.71 9.31
C GLU A 130 -9.83 8.79 10.40
N SER A 131 -10.24 8.45 11.64
CA SER A 131 -10.11 9.38 12.78
C SER A 131 -8.66 9.78 13.05
N LYS A 132 -7.74 8.81 13.05
CA LYS A 132 -6.31 9.06 13.24
C LYS A 132 -5.67 9.76 12.05
N LYS A 133 -6.05 9.36 10.85
CA LYS A 133 -5.63 10.01 9.60
C LYS A 133 -6.04 11.50 9.58
N HIS A 134 -7.23 11.83 10.10
CA HIS A 134 -7.65 13.22 10.24
C HIS A 134 -6.75 14.01 11.19
N ALA A 135 -6.34 13.42 12.32
CA ALA A 135 -5.38 14.05 13.23
C ALA A 135 -4.04 14.33 12.53
N TYR A 136 -3.52 13.38 11.75
CA TYR A 136 -2.31 13.57 10.93
C TYR A 136 -2.44 14.74 9.95
N PHE A 137 -3.56 14.87 9.26
CA PHE A 137 -3.78 16.00 8.34
C PHE A 137 -3.85 17.33 9.07
N ASN A 138 -4.43 17.38 10.28
CA ASN A 138 -4.42 18.61 11.07
C ASN A 138 -2.99 19.05 11.45
N MET A 139 -2.12 18.10 11.80
CA MET A 139 -0.70 18.37 12.03
C MET A 139 -0.01 18.91 10.78
N ARG A 140 -0.32 18.36 9.60
CA ARG A 140 0.21 18.84 8.33
C ARG A 140 -0.22 20.27 8.02
N TYR A 141 -1.47 20.65 8.26
CA TYR A 141 -1.94 22.01 8.11
C TYR A 141 -1.22 22.97 9.07
N GLU A 142 -1.02 22.56 10.34
CA GLU A 142 -0.26 23.35 11.30
C GLU A 142 1.19 23.54 10.85
N LEU A 143 1.80 22.53 10.25
CA LEU A 143 3.15 22.61 9.69
C LEU A 143 3.23 23.61 8.54
N ASP A 144 2.27 23.58 7.62
CA ASP A 144 2.18 24.52 6.49
C ASP A 144 2.03 25.97 7.01
N GLU A 145 1.19 26.22 8.04
CA GLU A 145 1.05 27.53 8.69
C GLU A 145 2.37 28.03 9.30
N ILE A 146 3.14 27.14 9.94
CA ILE A 146 4.46 27.49 10.50
C ILE A 146 5.43 27.87 9.38
N TYR A 147 5.44 27.15 8.26
CA TYR A 147 6.28 27.47 7.10
C TYR A 147 5.94 28.86 6.54
N ASP A 148 4.67 29.15 6.35
CA ASP A 148 4.20 30.42 5.82
C ASP A 148 4.57 31.56 6.78
N GLU A 149 4.38 31.40 8.10
CA GLU A 149 4.76 32.41 9.09
C GLU A 149 6.27 32.68 9.09
N ILE A 150 7.12 31.65 8.97
CA ILE A 150 8.58 31.82 8.87
C ILE A 150 8.96 32.62 7.61
N ILE A 151 8.31 32.36 6.49
CA ILE A 151 8.59 33.03 5.20
C ILE A 151 8.18 34.52 5.26
N GLU A 152 7.06 34.83 5.93
CA GLU A 152 6.53 36.20 6.02
C GLU A 152 7.31 37.09 6.99
N LEU A 153 8.01 36.49 7.98
CA LEU A 153 8.75 37.26 8.98
C LEU A 153 10.04 37.88 8.40
N ASN A 154 10.18 39.19 8.57
CA ASN A 154 11.47 39.84 8.30
C ASN A 154 12.52 39.30 9.30
N PRO A 155 13.63 38.73 8.85
CA PRO A 155 14.68 38.23 9.75
C PRO A 155 15.23 39.27 10.74
N ILE A 156 15.28 40.52 10.30
CA ILE A 156 15.80 41.60 11.16
C ILE A 156 14.75 41.99 12.23
N GLY A 157 15.05 41.73 13.47
CA GLY A 157 14.19 42.03 14.61
C GLY A 157 13.20 40.92 14.99
N ASN A 158 13.21 39.79 14.27
CA ASN A 158 12.36 38.62 14.57
C ASN A 158 13.19 37.32 14.78
N GLU A 159 14.48 37.45 15.05
CA GLU A 159 15.41 36.30 15.15
C GLU A 159 14.94 35.27 16.20
N ILE A 160 14.45 35.73 17.36
CA ILE A 160 13.95 34.87 18.43
C ILE A 160 12.70 34.13 17.97
N LYS A 161 11.72 34.84 17.40
CA LYS A 161 10.47 34.27 16.93
C LYS A 161 10.70 33.24 15.83
N ILE A 162 11.60 33.52 14.88
CA ILE A 162 11.98 32.59 13.82
C ILE A 162 12.67 31.36 14.41
N ALA A 163 13.50 31.50 15.45
CA ALA A 163 14.12 30.34 16.10
C ALA A 163 13.07 29.43 16.79
N GLU A 164 12.12 30.04 17.52
CA GLU A 164 11.01 29.31 18.17
C GLU A 164 10.13 28.58 17.16
N LEU A 165 9.79 29.21 16.03
CA LEU A 165 8.99 28.56 14.95
C LEU A 165 9.75 27.41 14.31
N LYS A 166 11.06 27.54 14.10
CA LYS A 166 11.88 26.44 13.57
C LYS A 166 11.96 25.25 14.52
N GLU A 167 12.11 25.50 15.82
CA GLU A 167 12.08 24.46 16.84
C GLU A 167 10.72 23.75 16.85
N LYS A 168 9.61 24.51 16.84
CA LYS A 168 8.26 23.97 16.77
C LYS A 168 8.06 23.14 15.51
N ARG A 169 8.56 23.58 14.36
CA ARG A 169 8.52 22.86 13.10
C ARG A 169 9.23 21.50 13.20
N GLU A 170 10.46 21.47 13.70
CA GLU A 170 11.25 20.24 13.84
C GLU A 170 10.58 19.23 14.77
N MET A 171 9.95 19.71 15.86
CA MET A 171 9.18 18.84 16.75
C MET A 171 7.96 18.25 16.02
N LEU A 172 7.21 19.07 15.30
CA LEU A 172 6.00 18.62 14.59
C LEU A 172 6.33 17.68 13.44
N GLU A 173 7.42 17.92 12.69
CA GLU A 173 7.91 17.02 11.64
C GLU A 173 8.25 15.63 12.24
N THR A 174 8.92 15.61 13.39
CA THR A 174 9.26 14.36 14.07
C THR A 174 8.01 13.60 14.53
N GLU A 175 7.05 14.30 15.15
CA GLU A 175 5.79 13.70 15.58
C GLU A 175 4.97 13.16 14.39
N MET A 176 4.93 13.91 13.28
CA MET A 176 4.27 13.46 12.07
C MET A 176 4.89 12.18 11.48
N GLU A 177 6.22 12.04 11.50
CA GLU A 177 6.88 10.81 11.04
C GLU A 177 6.49 9.60 11.89
N GLU A 178 6.35 9.77 13.21
CA GLU A 178 5.92 8.70 14.10
C GLU A 178 4.47 8.31 13.83
N VAL A 179 3.57 9.31 13.73
CA VAL A 179 2.15 9.08 13.43
C VAL A 179 1.96 8.45 12.05
N ALA A 180 2.74 8.85 11.04
CA ALA A 180 2.68 8.23 9.71
C ALA A 180 3.03 6.74 9.75
N LYS A 181 4.07 6.36 10.51
CA LYS A 181 4.45 4.95 10.69
C LYS A 181 3.34 4.14 11.40
N GLU A 182 2.71 4.73 12.40
CA GLU A 182 1.59 4.10 13.10
C GLU A 182 0.39 3.90 12.16
N LEU A 183 0.05 4.92 11.36
CA LEU A 183 -1.03 4.85 10.38
C LEU A 183 -0.79 3.75 9.34
N ASP A 184 0.43 3.59 8.83
CA ASP A 184 0.74 2.52 7.88
C ASP A 184 0.55 1.12 8.52
N ILE A 185 0.90 0.96 9.79
CA ILE A 185 0.68 -0.29 10.53
C ILE A 185 -0.81 -0.54 10.73
N GLU A 186 -1.57 0.48 11.16
CA GLU A 186 -3.01 0.35 11.42
C GLU A 186 -3.81 0.10 10.15
N TYR A 187 -3.46 0.77 9.05
CA TYR A 187 -4.05 0.49 7.76
C TYR A 187 -3.94 -1.00 7.39
N ARG A 188 -2.76 -1.60 7.65
CA ARG A 188 -2.50 -3.03 7.41
C ARG A 188 -3.18 -3.98 8.38
N GLU A 189 -3.80 -3.47 9.43
CA GLU A 189 -4.62 -4.27 10.37
C GLU A 189 -6.11 -4.24 10.01
N ILE A 190 -6.57 -3.36 9.11
CA ILE A 190 -7.92 -3.43 8.53
C ILE A 190 -8.14 -4.84 7.97
N ILE A 191 -9.30 -5.42 8.24
CA ILE A 191 -9.56 -6.84 7.95
C ILE A 191 -9.33 -7.21 6.49
N THR A 192 -9.71 -6.35 5.55
CA THR A 192 -9.52 -6.57 4.10
C THR A 192 -8.05 -6.49 3.70
N GLU A 193 -7.32 -5.50 4.22
CA GLU A 193 -5.89 -5.32 3.98
C GLU A 193 -5.08 -6.48 4.51
N LYS A 194 -5.40 -6.91 5.74
CA LYS A 194 -4.76 -8.04 6.40
C LYS A 194 -4.96 -9.35 5.65
N ALA A 195 -6.15 -9.58 5.10
CA ALA A 195 -6.45 -10.75 4.28
C ALA A 195 -5.66 -10.73 2.96
N ALA A 196 -5.63 -9.57 2.28
CA ALA A 196 -4.88 -9.37 1.04
C ALA A 196 -3.36 -9.54 1.24
N ASP A 197 -2.81 -8.94 2.29
CA ASP A 197 -1.41 -9.10 2.67
C ASP A 197 -1.04 -10.56 2.91
N LYS A 198 -1.87 -11.27 3.68
CA LYS A 198 -1.65 -12.68 3.97
C LYS A 198 -1.68 -13.53 2.70
N PHE A 199 -2.64 -13.29 1.82
CA PHE A 199 -2.76 -14.00 0.55
C PHE A 199 -1.52 -13.78 -0.33
N SER A 200 -1.10 -12.51 -0.50
CA SER A 200 0.10 -12.19 -1.28
C SER A 200 1.35 -12.84 -0.71
N ALA A 201 1.52 -12.83 0.62
CA ALA A 201 2.64 -13.45 1.30
C ALA A 201 2.69 -14.97 1.11
N ASP A 202 1.54 -15.65 1.20
CA ASP A 202 1.43 -17.10 0.98
C ASP A 202 1.79 -17.46 -0.47
N LEU A 203 1.37 -16.65 -1.45
CA LEU A 203 1.74 -16.82 -2.86
C LEU A 203 3.24 -16.61 -3.09
N LEU A 204 3.84 -15.58 -2.48
CA LEU A 204 5.28 -15.30 -2.62
C LEU A 204 6.15 -16.39 -2.00
N LYS A 205 5.71 -16.99 -0.90
CA LYS A 205 6.40 -18.16 -0.29
C LYS A 205 6.27 -19.43 -1.11
N GLY A 206 5.19 -19.57 -1.83
CA GLY A 206 4.80 -20.78 -2.53
C GLY A 206 4.87 -20.67 -4.05
N LEU A 207 3.69 -20.46 -4.65
CA LEU A 207 3.49 -20.53 -6.09
C LEU A 207 4.27 -19.48 -6.89
N CYS A 208 4.36 -18.27 -6.34
CA CYS A 208 4.97 -17.11 -6.98
C CYS A 208 6.43 -16.83 -6.55
N ARG A 209 7.05 -17.73 -5.79
CA ARG A 209 8.43 -17.55 -5.28
C ARG A 209 9.47 -17.26 -6.37
N GLY A 210 9.23 -17.68 -7.60
CA GLY A 210 10.13 -17.47 -8.72
C GLY A 210 9.87 -16.19 -9.53
N LEU A 211 9.01 -15.27 -9.03
CA LEU A 211 8.73 -13.98 -9.67
C LEU A 211 9.57 -12.82 -9.11
N ILE A 212 10.20 -13.06 -7.97
CA ILE A 212 11.06 -12.14 -7.23
C ILE A 212 12.46 -12.69 -7.10
#